data_d9fec5525a4a58d1234fb80007273f9d
#
_entry.id   d9fec5525a4a58d1234fb80007273f9d
#
_cell.length_a   1.000
_cell.length_b   1.000
_cell.length_c   1.000
_cell.angle_alpha   90.00
_cell.angle_beta   90.00
_cell.angle_gamma   90.00
#
_symmetry.space_group_name_H-M   'P 1'
#
loop_
_entity.id
_entity.type
_entity.pdbx_description
1 polymer ?
#
loop_
_entity_poly.entity_id
_entity_poly.type
_entity_poly.pdbx_seq_one_letter_code
_entity_poly.pdbx_strand_id
1 'polypeptide(L)'
;MSLIQRVSSIEQTDREPAYGSVKSIRRVISYDAFPPRDEPFEPVHLPIVPAVPAYKVSTSKRLAQVSFTVLACWLASGIVFGFAALKPVLVSVGVYRELCSSKEIQAGVEVCYQQDLRLNFFFAIASTTCNVSALAVGTILDRYGPRLCALLGCASLTAGAILMACAFRLPDFDGFVMGNVFLALGGTFIFLPSFQIANAFPKYSGSIVATVTGAFDASAAVFLFYRIAFEASEGAFTPEKFFFAYLAVPALVLVAQFTVMSHGNYKSIPELEQKQEKARDVTKDVHSSDDELDDREVRRMRGRRREHRESKLAELDKLIGDRREKAQRDQQEAERHAISGVWGALHGKRASEQMLTPWFILLTLLTVLQMLRMNYFIATIRAQYEYMTGSEHFARQINAFFDVMLPVGGVAATPAIGYLLDSVSTAALLGILVALTTAIGIVGSLPFAWAAYVNVVLFCLLRPLYYSAMSDYATKVFGFQTFGTVYGAIICLSGLVNLFQPAIDAATHDVFHDNPIPINAILTSLGFAFGLMLVLYVVVQGRRIRALQAEQDETASLLMSIAEDESEYEYRTF
;
A
#
# COMPACT_ATOMS: atom_id res chain seq x y z
N MET A 1 -16.15 -24.06 -17.81
CA MET A 1 -15.39 -25.33 -17.77
C MET A 1 -14.49 -25.36 -19.01
N SER A 2 -13.22 -25.06 -18.86
CA SER A 2 -12.25 -25.20 -19.94
C SER A 2 -11.14 -26.13 -19.44
N LEU A 3 -11.12 -27.33 -19.96
CA LEU A 3 -10.12 -28.34 -19.74
C LEU A 3 -8.91 -28.01 -20.62
N ILE A 4 -7.85 -27.49 -20.05
CA ILE A 4 -6.54 -27.45 -20.71
C ILE A 4 -5.86 -28.77 -20.37
N GLN A 5 -5.95 -29.72 -21.30
CA GLN A 5 -5.20 -30.95 -21.23
C GLN A 5 -3.83 -30.71 -21.90
N ARG A 6 -2.78 -30.48 -21.11
CA ARG A 6 -1.41 -30.57 -21.56
C ARG A 6 -1.01 -32.04 -21.59
N VAL A 7 -0.89 -32.62 -22.77
CA VAL A 7 -0.23 -33.91 -22.96
C VAL A 7 1.23 -33.59 -23.28
N SER A 8 2.11 -33.75 -22.30
CA SER A 8 3.56 -33.81 -22.53
C SER A 8 3.96 -35.30 -22.55
N SER A 9 4.15 -35.86 -23.72
CA SER A 9 4.84 -37.13 -23.86
C SER A 9 6.32 -36.84 -24.06
N ILE A 10 7.11 -37.07 -23.00
CA ILE A 10 8.56 -37.21 -23.11
C ILE A 10 8.82 -38.69 -23.32
N GLU A 11 9.10 -39.12 -24.54
CA GLU A 11 9.80 -40.38 -24.80
C GLU A 11 11.29 -40.08 -24.98
N GLN A 12 12.07 -40.40 -23.95
CA GLN A 12 13.50 -40.58 -24.06
C GLN A 12 13.74 -41.92 -24.69
N THR A 13 14.25 -41.95 -25.92
CA THR A 13 14.89 -43.13 -26.50
C THR A 13 16.34 -42.79 -26.75
N ASP A 14 17.21 -43.30 -25.86
CA ASP A 14 18.63 -43.45 -26.11
C ASP A 14 18.80 -44.43 -27.29
N ARG A 15 19.27 -43.94 -28.43
CA ARG A 15 20.00 -44.74 -29.45
C ARG A 15 20.91 -43.85 -30.28
N GLU A 16 22.16 -44.28 -30.36
CA GLU A 16 23.24 -43.70 -31.13
C GLU A 16 22.93 -43.51 -32.62
N PRO A 17 23.65 -42.61 -33.32
CA PRO A 17 23.27 -42.17 -34.66
C PRO A 17 23.81 -43.10 -35.73
N ALA A 18 22.93 -43.72 -36.49
CA ALA A 18 23.24 -44.24 -37.80
C ALA A 18 22.81 -43.22 -38.87
N TYR A 19 23.72 -42.96 -39.80
CA TYR A 19 23.56 -42.11 -40.97
C TYR A 19 22.22 -42.31 -41.68
N GLY A 20 21.51 -41.23 -41.95
CA GLY A 20 20.35 -41.25 -42.85
C GLY A 20 19.33 -40.17 -42.49
N SER A 21 19.36 -39.08 -43.23
CA SER A 21 18.43 -37.99 -43.18
C SER A 21 16.98 -38.46 -43.34
N VAL A 22 16.17 -38.36 -42.26
CA VAL A 22 14.71 -38.28 -42.37
C VAL A 22 14.24 -37.11 -41.52
N LYS A 23 13.82 -36.04 -42.20
CA LYS A 23 13.12 -34.92 -41.55
C LYS A 23 11.80 -35.42 -40.98
N SER A 24 11.70 -35.68 -39.69
CA SER A 24 10.42 -35.87 -39.03
C SER A 24 9.82 -34.51 -38.78
N ILE A 25 8.79 -34.17 -39.55
CA ILE A 25 7.97 -33.00 -39.34
C ILE A 25 7.07 -33.30 -38.14
N ARG A 26 7.45 -32.82 -36.98
CA ARG A 26 6.55 -32.79 -35.81
C ARG A 26 5.55 -31.65 -36.00
N ARG A 27 4.35 -31.97 -36.46
CA ARG A 27 3.23 -31.01 -36.42
C ARG A 27 2.80 -30.83 -34.96
N VAL A 28 3.11 -29.69 -34.39
CA VAL A 28 2.45 -29.23 -33.15
C VAL A 28 1.12 -28.61 -33.57
N ILE A 29 0.02 -29.26 -33.24
CA ILE A 29 -1.31 -28.70 -33.46
C ILE A 29 -1.56 -27.73 -32.29
N SER A 30 -1.33 -26.45 -32.54
CA SER A 30 -1.77 -25.38 -31.66
C SER A 30 -3.23 -25.06 -32.01
N TYR A 31 -4.14 -25.26 -31.06
CA TYR A 31 -5.52 -24.81 -31.19
C TYR A 31 -5.59 -23.35 -30.72
N ASP A 32 -5.38 -22.42 -31.66
CA ASP A 32 -5.71 -21.00 -31.43
C ASP A 32 -7.13 -20.77 -31.94
N ALA A 33 -8.01 -20.34 -31.04
CA ALA A 33 -9.43 -20.09 -31.36
C ALA A 33 -9.66 -18.81 -32.18
N PHE A 34 -8.60 -18.11 -32.57
CA PHE A 34 -8.66 -16.90 -33.40
C PHE A 34 -7.89 -17.09 -34.70
N PRO A 35 -8.49 -16.71 -35.85
CA PRO A 35 -7.75 -16.74 -37.11
C PRO A 35 -6.52 -15.82 -37.02
N PRO A 36 -5.39 -16.20 -37.65
CA PRO A 36 -4.22 -15.34 -37.68
C PRO A 36 -4.59 -14.00 -38.32
N ARG A 37 -4.35 -12.91 -37.61
CA ARG A 37 -4.38 -11.57 -38.22
C ARG A 37 -3.21 -11.48 -39.17
N ASP A 38 -3.46 -11.18 -40.42
CA ASP A 38 -2.46 -10.97 -41.46
C ASP A 38 -1.61 -9.68 -41.30
N GLU A 39 -1.75 -9.01 -40.17
CA GLU A 39 -0.86 -7.92 -39.80
C GLU A 39 0.20 -8.44 -38.82
N PRO A 40 1.49 -8.17 -39.07
CA PRO A 40 2.52 -8.46 -38.10
C PRO A 40 2.17 -7.69 -36.81
N PHE A 41 1.86 -8.45 -35.77
CA PHE A 41 1.64 -7.90 -34.42
C PHE A 41 2.97 -7.26 -34.00
N GLU A 42 3.18 -6.00 -34.29
CA GLU A 42 4.18 -5.24 -33.59
C GLU A 42 3.78 -5.24 -32.12
N PRO A 43 4.55 -5.91 -31.24
CA PRO A 43 4.28 -5.81 -29.82
C PRO A 43 4.31 -4.31 -29.51
N VAL A 44 3.21 -3.78 -29.00
CA VAL A 44 3.16 -2.43 -28.48
C VAL A 44 4.31 -2.35 -27.49
N HIS A 45 5.43 -1.80 -27.92
CA HIS A 45 6.55 -1.48 -27.05
C HIS A 45 6.06 -0.37 -26.12
N LEU A 46 5.37 -0.76 -25.04
CA LEU A 46 5.21 0.14 -23.91
C LEU A 46 6.63 0.60 -23.58
N PRO A 47 6.89 1.89 -23.54
CA PRO A 47 8.22 2.40 -23.28
C PRO A 47 8.71 1.77 -21.98
N ILE A 48 9.75 0.95 -22.07
CA ILE A 48 10.38 0.33 -20.89
C ILE A 48 10.91 1.51 -20.11
N VAL A 49 10.20 1.88 -19.03
CA VAL A 49 10.64 2.94 -18.14
C VAL A 49 12.01 2.53 -17.61
N PRO A 50 13.08 3.28 -17.90
CA PRO A 50 14.42 2.90 -17.51
C PRO A 50 14.48 2.72 -15.99
N ALA A 51 14.96 1.58 -15.55
CA ALA A 51 15.18 1.31 -14.12
C ALA A 51 16.34 2.19 -13.66
N VAL A 52 16.09 3.12 -12.74
CA VAL A 52 17.12 3.98 -12.17
C VAL A 52 17.40 3.53 -10.75
N PRO A 53 18.61 3.05 -10.44
CA PRO A 53 18.97 2.75 -9.06
C PRO A 53 19.16 4.03 -8.26
N ALA A 54 18.71 4.01 -6.99
CA ALA A 54 18.73 5.20 -6.12
C ALA A 54 20.12 5.83 -5.98
N TYR A 55 21.19 5.04 -5.95
CA TYR A 55 22.57 5.53 -5.74
C TYR A 55 23.13 6.33 -6.93
N LYS A 56 22.56 6.23 -8.12
CA LYS A 56 22.96 7.06 -9.29
C LYS A 56 22.32 8.44 -9.30
N VAL A 57 21.37 8.68 -8.39
CA VAL A 57 20.70 9.98 -8.25
C VAL A 57 21.32 10.72 -7.06
N SER A 58 21.61 12.00 -7.21
CA SER A 58 22.18 12.83 -6.13
C SER A 58 21.31 12.80 -4.88
N THR A 59 21.94 12.79 -3.71
CA THR A 59 21.24 12.76 -2.42
C THR A 59 20.27 13.92 -2.26
N SER A 60 20.65 15.12 -2.73
CA SER A 60 19.76 16.30 -2.69
C SER A 60 18.49 16.10 -3.51
N LYS A 61 18.59 15.50 -4.70
CA LYS A 61 17.41 15.21 -5.53
C LYS A 61 16.52 14.17 -4.90
N ARG A 62 17.09 13.09 -4.34
CA ARG A 62 16.32 12.07 -3.61
C ARG A 62 15.62 12.65 -2.39
N LEU A 63 16.32 13.51 -1.63
CA LEU A 63 15.72 14.19 -0.47
C LEU A 63 14.56 15.09 -0.90
N ALA A 64 14.73 15.88 -1.97
CA ALA A 64 13.67 16.72 -2.53
C ALA A 64 12.44 15.89 -2.95
N GLN A 65 12.66 14.71 -3.54
CA GLN A 65 11.58 13.80 -3.92
C GLN A 65 10.83 13.24 -2.71
N VAL A 66 11.54 12.80 -1.66
CA VAL A 66 10.92 12.34 -0.41
C VAL A 66 10.13 13.48 0.23
N SER A 67 10.73 14.66 0.40
CA SER A 67 10.07 15.82 1.00
C SER A 67 8.82 16.24 0.23
N PHE A 68 8.90 16.23 -1.11
CA PHE A 68 7.75 16.55 -1.93
C PHE A 68 6.65 15.49 -1.83
N THR A 69 7.01 14.21 -1.79
CA THR A 69 6.04 13.10 -1.61
C THR A 69 5.30 13.23 -0.29
N VAL A 70 6.02 13.52 0.80
CA VAL A 70 5.44 13.77 2.12
C VAL A 70 4.47 14.98 2.08
N LEU A 71 4.88 16.07 1.43
CA LEU A 71 4.04 17.26 1.24
C LEU A 71 2.78 16.94 0.43
N ALA A 72 2.91 16.21 -0.67
CA ALA A 72 1.77 15.79 -1.49
C ALA A 72 0.80 14.90 -0.71
N CYS A 73 1.33 13.95 0.10
CA CYS A 73 0.51 13.13 0.98
C CYS A 73 -0.22 13.97 2.02
N TRP A 74 0.47 14.92 2.65
CA TRP A 74 -0.15 15.80 3.63
C TRP A 74 -1.28 16.64 3.05
N LEU A 75 -1.11 17.18 1.85
CA LEU A 75 -2.10 18.07 1.23
C LEU A 75 -3.27 17.33 0.58
N ALA A 76 -3.11 16.06 0.18
CA ALA A 76 -4.06 15.42 -0.72
C ALA A 76 -4.53 14.01 -0.31
N SER A 77 -3.72 13.23 0.44
CA SER A 77 -3.98 11.79 0.53
C SER A 77 -5.13 11.41 1.45
N GLY A 78 -5.27 12.09 2.60
CA GLY A 78 -6.24 11.78 3.64
C GLY A 78 -7.24 12.89 3.94
N ILE A 79 -7.40 13.86 3.05
CA ILE A 79 -8.22 15.06 3.28
C ILE A 79 -9.67 14.73 3.69
N VAL A 80 -10.26 13.67 3.13
CA VAL A 80 -11.64 13.25 3.42
C VAL A 80 -11.84 12.81 4.88
N PHE A 81 -10.78 12.40 5.57
CA PHE A 81 -10.83 12.03 6.99
C PHE A 81 -10.88 13.24 7.92
N GLY A 82 -10.68 14.45 7.39
CA GLY A 82 -10.91 15.71 8.11
C GLY A 82 -12.39 16.14 8.17
N PHE A 83 -13.32 15.26 7.82
CA PHE A 83 -14.75 15.53 7.77
C PHE A 83 -15.31 16.09 9.08
N ALA A 84 -14.82 15.64 10.24
CA ALA A 84 -15.24 16.14 11.54
C ALA A 84 -15.04 17.67 11.67
N ALA A 85 -13.98 18.21 11.07
CA ALA A 85 -13.75 19.65 11.01
C ALA A 85 -14.59 20.35 9.94
N LEU A 86 -14.87 19.69 8.82
CA LEU A 86 -15.66 20.24 7.72
C LEU A 86 -17.17 20.27 8.02
N LYS A 87 -17.69 19.26 8.73
CA LYS A 87 -19.14 19.09 9.00
C LYS A 87 -19.80 20.34 9.63
N PRO A 88 -19.24 21.00 10.66
CA PRO A 88 -19.82 22.22 11.21
C PRO A 88 -19.94 23.35 10.16
N VAL A 89 -18.97 23.47 9.25
CA VAL A 89 -19.02 24.45 8.17
C VAL A 89 -20.14 24.11 7.18
N LEU A 90 -20.29 22.83 6.80
CA LEU A 90 -21.37 22.38 5.91
C LEU A 90 -22.76 22.66 6.52
N VAL A 91 -22.90 22.46 7.82
CA VAL A 91 -24.13 22.76 8.57
C VAL A 91 -24.41 24.25 8.58
N SER A 92 -23.40 25.09 8.89
CA SER A 92 -23.56 26.55 8.95
C SER A 92 -23.91 27.17 7.59
N VAL A 93 -23.43 26.59 6.49
CA VAL A 93 -23.77 27.02 5.12
C VAL A 93 -25.10 26.44 4.65
N GLY A 94 -25.73 25.52 5.42
CA GLY A 94 -27.06 24.98 5.14
C GLY A 94 -27.08 23.81 4.17
N VAL A 95 -25.97 23.09 3.99
CA VAL A 95 -25.96 21.90 3.12
C VAL A 95 -26.95 20.85 3.63
N TYR A 96 -27.84 20.38 2.74
CA TYR A 96 -28.93 19.43 3.04
C TYR A 96 -29.94 19.90 4.08
N ARG A 97 -30.02 21.23 4.33
CA ARG A 97 -31.02 21.81 5.26
C ARG A 97 -32.45 21.61 4.78
N GLU A 98 -32.65 21.49 3.47
CA GLU A 98 -33.94 21.21 2.81
C GLU A 98 -34.55 19.85 3.20
N LEU A 99 -33.74 18.92 3.72
CA LEU A 99 -34.22 17.62 4.22
C LEU A 99 -34.91 17.72 5.58
N CYS A 100 -34.75 18.86 6.28
CA CYS A 100 -35.37 19.08 7.59
C CYS A 100 -36.85 19.43 7.45
N SER A 101 -37.68 18.89 8.34
CA SER A 101 -39.10 19.23 8.36
C SER A 101 -39.35 20.70 8.75
N SER A 102 -40.43 21.28 8.24
CA SER A 102 -40.79 22.67 8.57
C SER A 102 -40.98 22.90 10.07
N LYS A 103 -41.36 21.88 10.83
CA LYS A 103 -41.50 21.94 12.29
C LYS A 103 -40.14 22.03 13.00
N GLU A 104 -39.15 21.29 12.55
CA GLU A 104 -37.78 21.29 13.10
C GLU A 104 -37.09 22.64 12.81
N ILE A 105 -37.29 23.17 11.60
CA ILE A 105 -36.78 24.49 11.21
C ILE A 105 -37.37 25.60 12.08
N GLN A 106 -38.70 25.56 12.32
CA GLN A 106 -39.39 26.54 13.17
C GLN A 106 -39.02 26.40 14.65
N ALA A 107 -38.70 25.18 15.10
CA ALA A 107 -38.23 24.92 16.47
C ALA A 107 -36.77 25.33 16.70
N GLY A 108 -36.06 25.85 15.69
CA GLY A 108 -34.68 26.28 15.79
C GLY A 108 -33.66 25.15 15.97
N VAL A 109 -34.00 23.92 15.54
CA VAL A 109 -33.10 22.79 15.59
C VAL A 109 -31.88 23.06 14.70
N GLU A 110 -30.70 23.02 15.26
CA GLU A 110 -29.44 23.33 14.55
C GLU A 110 -29.15 22.34 13.42
N VAL A 111 -29.31 21.02 13.69
CA VAL A 111 -29.14 19.93 12.75
C VAL A 111 -30.26 18.92 12.95
N CYS A 112 -31.09 18.68 11.92
CA CYS A 112 -32.10 17.65 11.99
C CYS A 112 -31.54 16.26 11.67
N TYR A 113 -32.26 15.21 12.09
CA TYR A 113 -31.83 13.83 11.91
C TYR A 113 -31.51 13.47 10.44
N GLN A 114 -32.37 13.89 9.50
CA GLN A 114 -32.21 13.60 8.07
C GLN A 114 -30.97 14.28 7.47
N GLN A 115 -30.72 15.54 7.86
CA GLN A 115 -29.53 16.28 7.47
C GLN A 115 -28.25 15.60 8.02
N ASP A 116 -28.27 15.23 9.29
CA ASP A 116 -27.14 14.54 9.92
C ASP A 116 -26.83 13.20 9.25
N LEU A 117 -27.86 12.41 8.98
CA LEU A 117 -27.73 11.13 8.28
C LEU A 117 -27.12 11.30 6.89
N ARG A 118 -27.54 12.31 6.12
CA ARG A 118 -27.00 12.59 4.78
C ARG A 118 -25.54 13.05 4.83
N LEU A 119 -25.18 13.90 5.79
CA LEU A 119 -23.79 14.33 6.01
C LEU A 119 -22.90 13.15 6.45
N ASN A 120 -23.38 12.29 7.32
CA ASN A 120 -22.63 11.10 7.72
C ASN A 120 -22.45 10.11 6.53
N PHE A 121 -23.47 9.96 5.69
CA PHE A 121 -23.37 9.18 4.45
C PHE A 121 -22.33 9.75 3.47
N PHE A 122 -22.25 11.06 3.33
CA PHE A 122 -21.20 11.73 2.54
C PHE A 122 -19.78 11.33 2.99
N PHE A 123 -19.53 11.25 4.30
CA PHE A 123 -18.25 10.78 4.81
C PHE A 123 -18.05 9.27 4.62
N ALA A 124 -19.08 8.48 4.94
CA ALA A 124 -18.99 7.03 4.87
C ALA A 124 -18.64 6.53 3.45
N ILE A 125 -19.27 7.12 2.42
CA ILE A 125 -19.00 6.75 1.03
C ILE A 125 -17.57 7.11 0.59
N ALA A 126 -17.04 8.25 1.04
CA ALA A 126 -15.68 8.64 0.74
C ALA A 126 -14.65 7.73 1.43
N SER A 127 -14.84 7.43 2.70
CA SER A 127 -13.99 6.49 3.44
C SER A 127 -14.00 5.09 2.81
N THR A 128 -15.19 4.60 2.44
CA THR A 128 -15.32 3.33 1.71
C THR A 128 -14.62 3.37 0.36
N THR A 129 -14.75 4.48 -0.39
CA THR A 129 -14.07 4.66 -1.67
C THR A 129 -12.55 4.60 -1.52
N CYS A 130 -11.97 5.28 -0.51
CA CYS A 130 -10.53 5.20 -0.21
C CYS A 130 -10.07 3.75 -0.06
N ASN A 131 -10.79 2.97 0.72
CA ASN A 131 -10.39 1.61 1.05
C ASN A 131 -10.61 0.66 -0.13
N VAL A 132 -11.79 0.68 -0.76
CA VAL A 132 -12.13 -0.25 -1.85
C VAL A 132 -11.33 0.04 -3.12
N SER A 133 -11.07 1.31 -3.42
CA SER A 133 -10.24 1.68 -4.59
C SER A 133 -8.77 1.26 -4.46
N ALA A 134 -8.29 0.97 -3.25
CA ALA A 134 -6.89 0.62 -3.02
C ALA A 134 -6.42 -0.59 -3.85
N LEU A 135 -7.27 -1.59 -4.06
CA LEU A 135 -6.94 -2.74 -4.92
C LEU A 135 -6.77 -2.34 -6.39
N ALA A 136 -7.69 -1.54 -6.93
CA ALA A 136 -7.59 -1.07 -8.31
C ALA A 136 -6.37 -0.16 -8.50
N VAL A 137 -6.17 0.79 -7.59
CA VAL A 137 -5.01 1.71 -7.60
C VAL A 137 -3.70 0.92 -7.47
N GLY A 138 -3.65 -0.05 -6.57
CA GLY A 138 -2.48 -0.91 -6.38
C GLY A 138 -2.14 -1.74 -7.61
N THR A 139 -3.16 -2.29 -8.28
CA THR A 139 -2.97 -3.03 -9.55
C THR A 139 -2.46 -2.13 -10.67
N ILE A 140 -2.97 -0.90 -10.76
CA ILE A 140 -2.50 0.11 -11.72
C ILE A 140 -1.05 0.49 -11.39
N LEU A 141 -0.73 0.67 -10.11
CA LEU A 141 0.62 0.98 -9.64
C LEU A 141 1.65 -0.09 -10.05
N ASP A 142 1.33 -1.35 -9.82
CA ASP A 142 2.23 -2.47 -10.12
C ASP A 142 2.45 -2.65 -11.63
N ARG A 143 1.42 -2.37 -12.46
CA ARG A 143 1.49 -2.53 -13.92
C ARG A 143 2.07 -1.32 -14.65
N TYR A 144 1.67 -0.12 -14.24
CA TYR A 144 1.94 1.11 -15.00
C TYR A 144 2.84 2.09 -14.26
N GLY A 145 3.12 1.82 -12.98
CA GLY A 145 4.03 2.61 -12.15
C GLY A 145 3.40 3.87 -11.53
N PRO A 146 4.18 4.58 -10.67
CA PRO A 146 3.68 5.68 -9.84
C PRO A 146 3.30 6.92 -10.64
N ARG A 147 3.90 7.14 -11.81
CA ARG A 147 3.64 8.33 -12.62
C ARG A 147 2.20 8.36 -13.13
N LEU A 148 1.72 7.22 -13.68
CA LEU A 148 0.32 7.14 -14.12
C LEU A 148 -0.64 7.30 -12.95
N CYS A 149 -0.33 6.68 -11.79
CA CYS A 149 -1.13 6.86 -10.59
C CYS A 149 -1.22 8.34 -10.18
N ALA A 150 -0.09 9.06 -10.18
CA ALA A 150 -0.08 10.48 -9.84
C ALA A 150 -0.92 11.32 -10.82
N LEU A 151 -0.87 11.04 -12.13
CA LEU A 151 -1.69 11.72 -13.14
C LEU A 151 -3.19 11.46 -12.91
N LEU A 152 -3.57 10.20 -12.69
CA LEU A 152 -4.96 9.84 -12.37
C LEU A 152 -5.41 10.45 -11.03
N GLY A 153 -4.51 10.50 -10.05
CA GLY A 153 -4.73 11.18 -8.77
C GLY A 153 -5.01 12.66 -8.95
N CYS A 154 -4.17 13.37 -9.69
CA CYS A 154 -4.38 14.79 -10.00
C CYS A 154 -5.70 15.03 -10.75
N ALA A 155 -6.03 14.20 -11.74
CA ALA A 155 -7.28 14.29 -12.47
C ALA A 155 -8.49 14.08 -11.55
N SER A 156 -8.45 13.07 -10.68
CA SER A 156 -9.51 12.79 -9.72
C SER A 156 -9.67 13.91 -8.69
N LEU A 157 -8.57 14.41 -8.09
CA LEU A 157 -8.60 15.53 -7.14
C LEU A 157 -9.17 16.79 -7.79
N THR A 158 -8.78 17.07 -9.03
CA THR A 158 -9.29 18.22 -9.80
C THR A 158 -10.79 18.08 -10.03
N ALA A 159 -11.24 16.91 -10.51
CA ALA A 159 -12.66 16.64 -10.72
C ALA A 159 -13.45 16.75 -9.41
N GLY A 160 -12.93 16.17 -8.32
CA GLY A 160 -13.54 16.25 -6.99
C GLY A 160 -13.67 17.68 -6.49
N ALA A 161 -12.61 18.47 -6.57
CA ALA A 161 -12.63 19.88 -6.15
C ALA A 161 -13.60 20.72 -6.98
N ILE A 162 -13.65 20.53 -8.31
CA ILE A 162 -14.61 21.23 -9.19
C ILE A 162 -16.04 20.84 -8.85
N LEU A 163 -16.34 19.54 -8.69
CA LEU A 163 -17.68 19.08 -8.34
C LEU A 163 -18.14 19.65 -7.00
N MET A 164 -17.25 19.67 -5.98
CA MET A 164 -17.54 20.28 -4.69
C MET A 164 -17.80 21.79 -4.83
N ALA A 165 -16.94 22.51 -5.54
CA ALA A 165 -17.14 23.95 -5.76
C ALA A 165 -18.45 24.25 -6.50
N CYS A 166 -18.78 23.47 -7.54
CA CYS A 166 -20.01 23.60 -8.29
C CYS A 166 -21.25 23.29 -7.44
N ALA A 167 -21.18 22.31 -6.53
CA ALA A 167 -22.28 21.95 -5.63
C ALA A 167 -22.62 23.09 -4.65
N PHE A 168 -21.64 23.90 -4.26
CA PHE A 168 -21.90 25.12 -3.46
C PHE A 168 -22.44 26.29 -4.29
N ARG A 169 -22.15 26.31 -5.58
CA ARG A 169 -22.51 27.42 -6.47
C ARG A 169 -23.87 27.25 -7.12
N LEU A 170 -24.24 26.02 -7.45
CA LEU A 170 -25.45 25.66 -8.22
C LEU A 170 -26.47 24.98 -7.28
N PRO A 171 -27.60 25.63 -6.95
CA PRO A 171 -28.55 25.09 -5.95
C PRO A 171 -29.22 23.79 -6.36
N ASP A 172 -29.36 23.54 -7.67
CA ASP A 172 -30.00 22.31 -8.21
C ASP A 172 -29.01 21.17 -8.47
N PHE A 173 -27.72 21.35 -8.14
CA PHE A 173 -26.69 20.36 -8.42
C PHE A 173 -26.13 19.74 -7.14
N ASP A 174 -26.55 18.51 -6.81
CA ASP A 174 -25.96 17.72 -5.70
C ASP A 174 -24.68 17.03 -6.14
N GLY A 175 -23.59 17.78 -6.24
CA GLY A 175 -22.25 17.27 -6.53
C GLY A 175 -21.45 16.83 -5.29
N PHE A 176 -21.98 16.98 -4.08
CA PHE A 176 -21.25 16.77 -2.83
C PHE A 176 -20.74 15.34 -2.68
N VAL A 177 -21.62 14.36 -2.83
CA VAL A 177 -21.26 12.95 -2.68
C VAL A 177 -20.23 12.54 -3.74
N MET A 178 -20.51 12.87 -5.01
CA MET A 178 -19.63 12.51 -6.11
C MET A 178 -18.30 13.26 -6.03
N GLY A 179 -18.30 14.53 -5.64
CA GLY A 179 -17.08 15.31 -5.42
C GLY A 179 -16.19 14.67 -4.34
N ASN A 180 -16.79 14.22 -3.24
CA ASN A 180 -16.06 13.57 -2.17
C ASN A 180 -15.52 12.17 -2.56
N VAL A 181 -16.26 11.42 -3.39
CA VAL A 181 -15.78 10.16 -3.98
C VAL A 181 -14.52 10.39 -4.82
N PHE A 182 -14.52 11.43 -5.67
CA PHE A 182 -13.35 11.76 -6.48
C PHE A 182 -12.16 12.29 -5.65
N LEU A 183 -12.41 13.05 -4.58
CA LEU A 183 -11.37 13.46 -3.64
C LEU A 183 -10.75 12.24 -2.94
N ALA A 184 -11.58 11.31 -2.48
CA ALA A 184 -11.15 10.06 -1.85
C ALA A 184 -10.31 9.20 -2.81
N LEU A 185 -10.79 9.00 -4.04
CA LEU A 185 -10.09 8.25 -5.08
C LEU A 185 -8.75 8.89 -5.42
N GLY A 186 -8.74 10.21 -5.61
CA GLY A 186 -7.52 10.97 -5.87
C GLY A 186 -6.51 10.87 -4.74
N GLY A 187 -6.96 10.95 -3.50
CA GLY A 187 -6.13 10.73 -2.31
C GLY A 187 -5.47 9.35 -2.29
N THR A 188 -6.21 8.29 -2.62
CA THR A 188 -5.67 6.92 -2.69
C THR A 188 -4.63 6.79 -3.80
N PHE A 189 -4.84 7.42 -4.96
CA PHE A 189 -3.87 7.47 -6.07
C PHE A 189 -2.58 8.22 -5.73
N ILE A 190 -2.60 9.15 -4.77
CA ILE A 190 -1.39 9.82 -4.26
C ILE A 190 -0.73 8.99 -3.17
N PHE A 191 -1.51 8.43 -2.24
CA PHE A 191 -1.00 7.73 -1.06
C PHE A 191 -0.29 6.42 -1.38
N LEU A 192 -0.95 5.53 -2.13
CA LEU A 192 -0.42 4.16 -2.35
C LEU A 192 0.94 4.16 -3.06
N PRO A 193 1.16 4.95 -4.14
CA PRO A 193 2.47 5.02 -4.79
C PRO A 193 3.56 5.64 -3.91
N SER A 194 3.18 6.44 -2.91
CA SER A 194 4.12 7.15 -2.03
C SER A 194 4.99 6.23 -1.20
N PHE A 195 4.54 5.01 -0.91
CA PHE A 195 5.36 4.01 -0.22
C PHE A 195 6.59 3.58 -1.03
N GLN A 196 6.52 3.63 -2.36
CA GLN A 196 7.65 3.23 -3.21
C GLN A 196 8.84 4.19 -3.14
N ILE A 197 8.64 5.41 -2.62
CA ILE A 197 9.74 6.38 -2.41
C ILE A 197 10.71 5.93 -1.30
N ALA A 198 10.30 4.99 -0.44
CA ALA A 198 11.16 4.41 0.58
C ALA A 198 12.44 3.79 -0.01
N ASN A 199 12.37 3.31 -1.27
CA ASN A 199 13.53 2.80 -2.00
C ASN A 199 14.58 3.87 -2.35
N ALA A 200 14.25 5.17 -2.24
CA ALA A 200 15.23 6.24 -2.44
C ALA A 200 16.32 6.23 -1.36
N PHE A 201 15.96 5.87 -0.13
CA PHE A 201 16.88 5.72 0.99
C PHE A 201 16.63 4.39 1.71
N PRO A 202 17.12 3.29 1.16
CA PRO A 202 16.90 1.98 1.74
C PRO A 202 17.27 1.88 3.23
N LYS A 203 18.33 2.57 3.71
CA LYS A 203 18.73 2.57 5.13
C LYS A 203 17.66 3.15 6.07
N TYR A 204 16.81 4.03 5.58
CA TYR A 204 15.76 4.72 6.35
C TYR A 204 14.38 4.42 5.79
N SER A 205 14.19 3.24 5.18
CA SER A 205 12.92 2.90 4.52
C SER A 205 11.74 2.90 5.49
N GLY A 206 11.91 2.37 6.70
CA GLY A 206 10.89 2.37 7.74
C GLY A 206 10.54 3.79 8.20
N SER A 207 11.56 4.65 8.40
CA SER A 207 11.34 6.07 8.75
C SER A 207 10.58 6.82 7.65
N ILE A 208 10.86 6.55 6.38
CA ILE A 208 10.14 7.17 5.26
C ILE A 208 8.70 6.67 5.19
N VAL A 209 8.48 5.36 5.35
CA VAL A 209 7.14 4.75 5.41
C VAL A 209 6.33 5.38 6.56
N ALA A 210 6.91 5.49 7.75
CA ALA A 210 6.27 6.14 8.90
C ALA A 210 5.92 7.61 8.61
N THR A 211 6.82 8.36 7.97
CA THR A 211 6.59 9.78 7.63
C THR A 211 5.48 9.93 6.59
N VAL A 212 5.42 9.08 5.58
CA VAL A 212 4.35 9.06 4.57
C VAL A 212 3.00 8.74 5.23
N THR A 213 2.97 7.76 6.15
CA THR A 213 1.75 7.40 6.88
C THR A 213 1.32 8.52 7.84
N GLY A 214 2.28 9.13 8.54
CA GLY A 214 2.01 10.29 9.40
C GLY A 214 1.49 11.50 8.61
N ALA A 215 2.00 11.72 7.40
CA ALA A 215 1.49 12.76 6.50
C ALA A 215 0.06 12.48 6.03
N PHE A 216 -0.29 11.21 5.78
CA PHE A 216 -1.66 10.80 5.48
C PHE A 216 -2.61 11.12 6.64
N ASP A 217 -2.25 10.77 7.87
CA ASP A 217 -3.06 11.09 9.05
C ASP A 217 -3.15 12.60 9.28
N ALA A 218 -2.04 13.33 9.11
CA ALA A 218 -2.00 14.79 9.20
C ALA A 218 -2.81 15.51 8.10
N SER A 219 -3.10 14.85 6.98
CA SER A 219 -3.88 15.41 5.86
C SER A 219 -5.30 15.78 6.28
N ALA A 220 -5.86 15.14 7.30
CA ALA A 220 -7.13 15.51 7.89
C ALA A 220 -7.16 16.97 8.41
N ALA A 221 -6.00 17.51 8.80
CA ALA A 221 -5.87 18.89 9.27
C ALA A 221 -6.12 19.95 8.17
N VAL A 222 -6.12 19.59 6.90
CA VAL A 222 -6.42 20.53 5.80
C VAL A 222 -7.81 21.13 5.98
N PHE A 223 -8.82 20.33 6.31
CA PHE A 223 -10.15 20.84 6.59
C PHE A 223 -10.24 21.57 7.94
N LEU A 224 -9.40 21.22 8.91
CA LEU A 224 -9.31 21.99 10.17
C LEU A 224 -8.76 23.40 9.91
N PHE A 225 -7.68 23.53 9.14
CA PHE A 225 -7.14 24.84 8.75
C PHE A 225 -8.15 25.65 7.94
N TYR A 226 -8.88 24.99 7.05
CA TYR A 226 -9.96 25.63 6.31
C TYR A 226 -11.05 26.15 7.28
N ARG A 227 -11.51 25.33 8.23
CA ARG A 227 -12.49 25.75 9.25
C ARG A 227 -12.02 26.97 10.03
N ILE A 228 -10.78 26.97 10.51
CA ILE A 228 -10.20 28.11 11.23
C ILE A 228 -10.21 29.36 10.34
N ALA A 229 -9.85 29.24 9.05
CA ALA A 229 -9.88 30.36 8.11
C ALA A 229 -11.32 30.85 7.83
N PHE A 230 -12.29 29.93 7.74
CA PHE A 230 -13.70 30.24 7.58
C PHE A 230 -14.24 31.03 8.78
N GLU A 231 -13.97 30.54 10.01
CA GLU A 231 -14.36 31.19 11.25
C GLU A 231 -13.67 32.57 11.43
N ALA A 232 -12.38 32.67 11.17
CA ALA A 232 -11.60 33.91 11.26
C ALA A 232 -12.02 34.96 10.21
N SER A 233 -12.57 34.55 9.09
CA SER A 233 -13.09 35.43 8.03
C SER A 233 -14.59 35.72 8.19
N GLU A 234 -15.20 35.33 9.29
CA GLU A 234 -16.65 35.48 9.53
C GLU A 234 -17.49 34.88 8.37
N GLY A 235 -17.03 33.79 7.78
CA GLY A 235 -17.67 33.11 6.64
C GLY A 235 -17.36 33.71 5.25
N ALA A 236 -16.52 34.74 5.15
CA ALA A 236 -16.17 35.33 3.85
C ALA A 236 -15.34 34.39 2.96
N PHE A 237 -14.55 33.48 3.54
CA PHE A 237 -13.85 32.41 2.84
C PHE A 237 -14.75 31.17 2.70
N THR A 238 -15.72 31.26 1.80
CA THR A 238 -16.75 30.24 1.57
C THR A 238 -16.16 28.88 1.14
N PRO A 239 -16.89 27.76 1.34
CA PRO A 239 -16.45 26.44 0.85
C PRO A 239 -16.20 26.40 -0.66
N GLU A 240 -16.98 27.12 -1.46
CA GLU A 240 -16.75 27.29 -2.89
C GLU A 240 -15.34 27.81 -3.18
N LYS A 241 -14.97 28.93 -2.52
CA LYS A 241 -13.65 29.55 -2.68
C LYS A 241 -12.52 28.61 -2.23
N PHE A 242 -12.75 27.88 -1.15
CA PHE A 242 -11.78 26.87 -0.67
C PHE A 242 -11.53 25.79 -1.72
N PHE A 243 -12.57 25.17 -2.29
CA PHE A 243 -12.39 24.11 -3.25
C PHE A 243 -11.77 24.61 -4.58
N PHE A 244 -12.07 25.86 -5.01
CA PHE A 244 -11.35 26.47 -6.12
C PHE A 244 -9.87 26.73 -5.79
N ALA A 245 -9.56 27.24 -4.59
CA ALA A 245 -8.17 27.41 -4.16
C ALA A 245 -7.43 26.07 -4.03
N TYR A 246 -8.14 25.02 -3.61
CA TYR A 246 -7.59 23.67 -3.49
C TYR A 246 -7.13 23.07 -4.84
N LEU A 247 -7.60 23.57 -5.98
CA LEU A 247 -7.08 23.19 -7.31
C LEU A 247 -5.58 23.45 -7.47
N ALA A 248 -5.00 24.34 -6.66
CA ALA A 248 -3.56 24.55 -6.62
C ALA A 248 -2.79 23.30 -6.18
N VAL A 249 -3.40 22.41 -5.36
CA VAL A 249 -2.76 21.18 -4.87
C VAL A 249 -2.53 20.18 -6.00
N PRO A 250 -3.54 19.72 -6.75
CA PRO A 250 -3.30 18.82 -7.88
C PRO A 250 -2.42 19.47 -8.96
N ALA A 251 -2.49 20.78 -9.19
CA ALA A 251 -1.60 21.48 -10.10
C ALA A 251 -0.13 21.43 -9.63
N LEU A 252 0.12 21.66 -8.33
CA LEU A 252 1.46 21.55 -7.74
C LEU A 252 2.01 20.13 -7.87
N VAL A 253 1.20 19.10 -7.56
CA VAL A 253 1.59 17.70 -7.70
C VAL A 253 1.91 17.37 -9.17
N LEU A 254 1.10 17.84 -10.10
CA LEU A 254 1.32 17.64 -11.52
C LEU A 254 2.64 18.25 -12.00
N VAL A 255 2.92 19.50 -11.64
CA VAL A 255 4.18 20.20 -11.99
C VAL A 255 5.37 19.44 -11.43
N ALA A 256 5.32 19.03 -10.16
CA ALA A 256 6.42 18.31 -9.53
C ALA A 256 6.64 16.92 -10.16
N GLN A 257 5.59 16.29 -10.66
CA GLN A 257 5.68 15.00 -11.34
C GLN A 257 6.52 15.06 -12.62
N PHE A 258 6.54 16.23 -13.29
CA PHE A 258 7.35 16.45 -14.49
C PHE A 258 8.73 17.06 -14.23
N THR A 259 8.93 17.72 -13.09
CA THR A 259 10.17 18.46 -12.78
C THR A 259 11.07 17.73 -11.75
N VAL A 260 10.49 17.26 -10.64
CA VAL A 260 11.22 16.72 -9.49
C VAL A 260 11.23 15.21 -9.48
N MET A 261 10.07 14.58 -9.74
CA MET A 261 9.90 13.15 -9.59
C MET A 261 10.63 12.37 -10.69
N SER A 262 11.06 11.15 -10.37
CA SER A 262 11.67 10.24 -11.34
C SER A 262 10.63 9.69 -12.30
N HIS A 263 11.06 9.35 -13.52
CA HIS A 263 10.18 8.73 -14.51
C HIS A 263 9.68 7.34 -14.12
N GLY A 264 10.40 6.64 -13.23
CA GLY A 264 10.06 5.30 -12.75
C GLY A 264 10.45 5.09 -11.30
N ASN A 265 10.09 3.92 -10.77
CA ASN A 265 10.44 3.51 -9.43
C ASN A 265 11.93 3.31 -9.27
N TYR A 266 12.46 3.66 -8.11
CA TYR A 266 13.77 3.19 -7.69
C TYR A 266 13.73 1.67 -7.53
N LYS A 267 14.60 0.97 -8.27
CA LYS A 267 14.72 -0.49 -8.20
C LYS A 267 15.72 -0.88 -7.13
N SER A 268 15.37 -1.88 -6.36
CA SER A 268 16.31 -2.53 -5.44
C SER A 268 17.33 -3.38 -6.23
N ILE A 269 18.50 -3.61 -5.63
CA ILE A 269 19.56 -4.41 -6.29
C ILE A 269 19.09 -5.83 -6.56
N PRO A 270 18.43 -6.55 -5.65
CA PRO A 270 17.90 -7.88 -5.92
C PRO A 270 16.92 -7.91 -7.11
N GLU A 271 16.11 -6.85 -7.28
CA GLU A 271 15.24 -6.75 -8.46
C GLU A 271 16.02 -6.57 -9.77
N LEU A 272 17.13 -5.82 -9.73
CA LEU A 272 18.00 -5.64 -10.89
C LEU A 272 18.75 -6.91 -11.22
N GLU A 273 19.25 -7.64 -10.22
CA GLU A 273 19.93 -8.92 -10.37
C GLU A 273 18.99 -10.00 -10.90
N GLN A 274 17.78 -10.09 -10.39
CA GLN A 274 16.77 -11.02 -10.91
C GLN A 274 16.41 -10.70 -12.37
N LYS A 275 16.39 -9.43 -12.75
CA LYS A 275 16.20 -9.02 -14.14
C LYS A 275 17.42 -9.38 -15.00
N GLN A 276 18.62 -9.23 -14.46
CA GLN A 276 19.86 -9.62 -15.13
C GLN A 276 19.92 -11.13 -15.35
N GLU A 277 19.57 -11.92 -14.35
CA GLU A 277 19.50 -13.39 -14.46
C GLU A 277 18.48 -13.83 -15.51
N LYS A 278 17.27 -13.24 -15.49
CA LYS A 278 16.26 -13.45 -16.53
C LYS A 278 16.72 -13.00 -17.93
N ALA A 279 17.56 -11.99 -18.02
CA ALA A 279 18.12 -11.50 -19.28
C ALA A 279 19.33 -12.33 -19.75
N ARG A 280 20.02 -13.07 -18.86
CA ARG A 280 21.08 -14.03 -19.22
C ARG A 280 20.55 -15.31 -19.87
N ASP A 281 19.27 -15.59 -19.70
CA ASP A 281 18.63 -16.79 -20.25
C ASP A 281 18.59 -16.75 -21.78
N VAL A 282 19.51 -17.48 -22.39
CA VAL A 282 19.71 -17.59 -23.85
C VAL A 282 18.53 -18.32 -24.51
N THR A 283 17.79 -19.15 -23.79
CA THR A 283 16.65 -19.90 -24.34
C THR A 283 15.54 -18.97 -24.84
N LYS A 284 15.50 -17.75 -24.36
CA LYS A 284 14.55 -16.72 -24.80
C LYS A 284 14.84 -16.10 -26.17
N ASP A 285 16.01 -16.37 -26.73
CA ASP A 285 16.34 -15.96 -28.10
C ASP A 285 15.65 -16.88 -29.13
N VAL A 286 15.18 -18.05 -28.71
CA VAL A 286 14.54 -19.07 -29.55
C VAL A 286 13.04 -19.11 -29.23
N HIS A 287 12.20 -18.84 -30.20
CA HIS A 287 10.75 -18.95 -30.10
C HIS A 287 10.23 -20.09 -30.96
N SER A 288 9.13 -20.73 -30.55
CA SER A 288 8.45 -21.77 -31.33
C SER A 288 7.94 -21.27 -32.69
N SER A 289 7.66 -19.96 -32.81
CA SER A 289 7.31 -19.33 -34.08
C SER A 289 8.48 -19.24 -35.08
N ASP A 290 9.71 -19.47 -34.63
CA ASP A 290 10.87 -19.48 -35.52
C ASP A 290 10.84 -20.68 -36.49
N ASP A 291 10.11 -21.76 -36.16
CA ASP A 291 10.00 -22.97 -36.97
C ASP A 291 9.13 -22.77 -38.25
N GLU A 292 8.39 -21.66 -38.32
CA GLU A 292 7.57 -21.30 -39.49
C GLU A 292 8.28 -20.37 -40.48
N LEU A 293 9.49 -19.87 -40.13
CA LEU A 293 10.25 -18.91 -40.92
C LEU A 293 11.37 -19.57 -41.71
N ASP A 294 11.80 -18.91 -42.82
CA ASP A 294 12.96 -19.36 -43.60
C ASP A 294 14.26 -19.23 -42.78
N ASP A 295 15.21 -20.14 -42.99
CA ASP A 295 16.48 -20.21 -42.25
C ASP A 295 17.27 -18.88 -42.21
N ARG A 296 17.12 -18.03 -43.23
CA ARG A 296 17.74 -16.70 -43.26
C ARG A 296 17.01 -15.70 -42.34
N GLU A 297 15.70 -15.74 -42.30
CA GLU A 297 14.88 -14.90 -41.44
C GLU A 297 15.02 -15.29 -39.97
N VAL A 298 15.05 -16.60 -39.67
CA VAL A 298 15.31 -17.12 -38.32
C VAL A 298 16.64 -16.61 -37.79
N ARG A 299 17.73 -16.71 -38.58
CA ARG A 299 19.05 -16.19 -38.16
C ARG A 299 19.02 -14.67 -37.92
N ARG A 300 18.31 -13.93 -38.75
CA ARG A 300 18.19 -12.47 -38.63
C ARG A 300 17.39 -12.07 -37.38
N MET A 301 16.29 -12.78 -37.11
CA MET A 301 15.46 -12.52 -35.94
C MET A 301 16.17 -12.91 -34.62
N ARG A 302 16.81 -14.08 -34.59
CA ARG A 302 17.63 -14.52 -33.44
C ARG A 302 18.81 -13.59 -33.21
N GLY A 303 19.45 -13.10 -34.25
CA GLY A 303 20.51 -12.09 -34.17
C GLY A 303 20.01 -10.79 -33.53
N ARG A 304 18.85 -10.25 -33.96
CA ARG A 304 18.25 -9.05 -33.37
C ARG A 304 17.84 -9.26 -31.91
N ARG A 305 17.25 -10.41 -31.55
CA ARG A 305 16.89 -10.75 -30.18
C ARG A 305 18.11 -10.85 -29.27
N ARG A 306 19.18 -11.49 -29.76
CA ARG A 306 20.46 -11.58 -29.07
C ARG A 306 21.08 -10.19 -28.86
N GLU A 307 21.13 -9.35 -29.87
CA GLU A 307 21.67 -8.00 -29.81
C GLU A 307 20.88 -7.14 -28.81
N HIS A 308 19.55 -7.24 -28.81
CA HIS A 308 18.69 -6.59 -27.84
C HIS A 308 18.92 -7.11 -26.42
N ARG A 309 19.11 -8.42 -26.24
CA ARG A 309 19.41 -9.03 -24.93
C ARG A 309 20.78 -8.58 -24.41
N GLU A 310 21.80 -8.58 -25.26
CA GLU A 310 23.16 -8.12 -24.93
C GLU A 310 23.18 -6.62 -24.59
N SER A 311 22.44 -5.80 -25.32
CA SER A 311 22.25 -4.36 -25.00
C SER A 311 21.58 -4.17 -23.64
N LYS A 312 20.54 -4.94 -23.33
CA LYS A 312 19.90 -4.92 -22.01
C LYS A 312 20.82 -5.38 -20.89
N LEU A 313 21.61 -6.42 -21.13
CA LEU A 313 22.60 -6.89 -20.16
C LEU A 313 23.66 -5.83 -19.88
N ALA A 314 24.21 -5.20 -20.93
CA ALA A 314 25.17 -4.12 -20.77
C ALA A 314 24.59 -2.90 -20.02
N GLU A 315 23.32 -2.58 -20.26
CA GLU A 315 22.62 -1.54 -19.50
C GLU A 315 22.44 -1.94 -18.03
N LEU A 316 22.04 -3.18 -17.74
CA LEU A 316 21.87 -3.69 -16.37
C LEU A 316 23.22 -3.77 -15.64
N ASP A 317 24.29 -4.24 -16.30
CA ASP A 317 25.64 -4.26 -15.74
C ASP A 317 26.13 -2.85 -15.37
N LYS A 318 25.89 -1.88 -16.25
CA LYS A 318 26.19 -0.47 -15.98
C LYS A 318 25.34 0.09 -14.82
N LEU A 319 24.13 -0.44 -14.63
CA LEU A 319 23.24 -0.04 -13.52
C LEU A 319 23.65 -0.70 -12.21
N ILE A 320 24.14 -1.93 -12.20
CA ILE A 320 24.58 -2.66 -10.99
C ILE A 320 25.89 -2.10 -10.44
N GLY A 321 26.78 -1.57 -11.29
CA GLY A 321 28.01 -0.88 -10.89
C GLY A 321 29.20 -1.81 -10.63
N ASP A 322 30.29 -1.27 -10.06
CA ASP A 322 31.55 -1.98 -9.90
C ASP A 322 31.48 -3.04 -8.77
N ARG A 323 32.30 -4.10 -8.87
CA ARG A 323 32.32 -5.23 -7.92
C ARG A 323 32.50 -4.80 -6.46
N ARG A 324 33.31 -3.76 -6.18
CA ARG A 324 33.54 -3.26 -4.81
C ARG A 324 32.31 -2.57 -4.23
N GLU A 325 31.66 -1.76 -5.04
CA GLU A 325 30.41 -1.10 -4.65
C GLU A 325 29.28 -2.11 -4.45
N LYS A 326 29.27 -3.19 -5.26
CA LYS A 326 28.34 -4.30 -5.11
C LYS A 326 28.54 -5.01 -3.77
N ALA A 327 29.77 -5.40 -3.42
CA ALA A 327 30.06 -6.10 -2.18
C ALA A 327 29.68 -5.29 -0.92
N GLN A 328 29.91 -3.97 -0.92
CA GLN A 328 29.51 -3.11 0.21
C GLN A 328 27.97 -3.01 0.35
N ARG A 329 27.24 -3.04 -0.76
CA ARG A 329 25.79 -3.00 -0.76
C ARG A 329 25.18 -4.32 -0.34
N ASP A 330 25.74 -5.43 -0.83
CA ASP A 330 25.31 -6.77 -0.44
C ASP A 330 25.49 -6.99 1.06
N GLN A 331 26.57 -6.46 1.67
CA GLN A 331 26.73 -6.46 3.11
C GLN A 331 25.63 -5.64 3.82
N GLN A 332 25.34 -4.44 3.35
CA GLN A 332 24.30 -3.60 3.95
C GLN A 332 22.89 -4.19 3.78
N GLU A 333 22.63 -4.88 2.68
CA GLU A 333 21.37 -5.59 2.49
C GLU A 333 21.30 -6.86 3.34
N ALA A 334 22.39 -7.60 3.47
CA ALA A 334 22.47 -8.77 4.34
C ALA A 334 22.23 -8.42 5.82
N GLU A 335 22.78 -7.31 6.30
CA GLU A 335 22.51 -6.81 7.66
C GLU A 335 21.02 -6.54 7.88
N ARG A 336 20.33 -5.96 6.90
CA ARG A 336 18.88 -5.70 6.97
C ARG A 336 18.05 -6.95 6.90
N HIS A 337 18.43 -7.88 6.03
CA HIS A 337 17.79 -9.19 5.95
C HIS A 337 17.89 -9.89 7.29
N ALA A 338 19.06 -9.82 7.93
CA ALA A 338 19.28 -10.37 9.25
C ALA A 338 18.40 -9.71 10.33
N ILE A 339 18.24 -8.36 10.31
CA ILE A 339 17.39 -7.64 11.26
C ILE A 339 15.92 -8.00 11.06
N SER A 340 15.42 -7.97 9.83
CA SER A 340 13.99 -8.23 9.56
C SER A 340 13.58 -9.67 9.86
N GLY A 341 14.45 -10.63 9.55
CA GLY A 341 14.24 -12.07 9.71
C GLY A 341 13.26 -12.73 8.76
N VAL A 342 12.57 -11.98 7.89
CA VAL A 342 11.56 -12.45 6.95
C VAL A 342 11.65 -11.80 5.56
N TRP A 343 12.68 -11.02 5.33
CA TRP A 343 12.88 -10.34 4.06
C TRP A 343 12.96 -11.34 2.90
N GLY A 344 12.26 -11.06 1.81
CA GLY A 344 12.34 -11.86 0.60
C GLY A 344 11.52 -13.15 0.61
N ALA A 345 10.79 -13.46 1.69
CA ALA A 345 10.08 -14.74 1.86
C ALA A 345 9.20 -15.14 0.66
N LEU A 346 8.58 -14.16 0.00
CA LEU A 346 7.69 -14.38 -1.15
C LEU A 346 8.07 -13.51 -2.37
N HIS A 347 9.25 -12.89 -2.38
CA HIS A 347 9.69 -12.07 -3.49
C HIS A 347 9.73 -12.88 -4.79
N GLY A 348 9.36 -12.24 -5.90
CA GLY A 348 9.38 -12.88 -7.23
C GLY A 348 8.20 -13.79 -7.55
N LYS A 349 7.35 -14.12 -6.58
CA LYS A 349 6.10 -14.85 -6.83
C LYS A 349 5.03 -13.90 -7.40
N ARG A 350 4.05 -14.46 -8.12
CA ARG A 350 2.92 -13.69 -8.63
C ARG A 350 2.02 -13.25 -7.47
N ALA A 351 1.36 -12.10 -7.59
CA ALA A 351 0.46 -11.58 -6.56
C ALA A 351 -0.63 -12.58 -6.15
N SER A 352 -1.22 -13.30 -7.13
CA SER A 352 -2.22 -14.34 -6.86
C SER A 352 -1.69 -15.51 -6.03
N GLU A 353 -0.44 -15.91 -6.24
CA GLU A 353 0.21 -16.96 -5.46
C GLU A 353 0.52 -16.48 -4.05
N GLN A 354 0.94 -15.22 -3.89
CA GLN A 354 1.20 -14.60 -2.61
C GLN A 354 -0.07 -14.49 -1.76
N MET A 355 -1.21 -14.13 -2.38
CA MET A 355 -2.50 -14.00 -1.69
C MET A 355 -3.06 -15.33 -1.17
N LEU A 356 -2.65 -16.47 -1.71
CA LEU A 356 -3.05 -17.79 -1.24
C LEU A 356 -2.18 -18.31 -0.07
N THR A 357 -1.17 -17.55 0.35
CA THR A 357 -0.27 -17.96 1.43
C THR A 357 -0.81 -17.61 2.82
N PRO A 358 -0.42 -18.36 3.86
CA PRO A 358 -0.76 -17.99 5.24
C PRO A 358 -0.21 -16.61 5.67
N TRP A 359 0.89 -16.14 5.06
CA TRP A 359 1.44 -14.80 5.26
C TRP A 359 0.41 -13.71 4.95
N PHE A 360 -0.28 -13.84 3.81
CA PHE A 360 -1.32 -12.90 3.40
C PHE A 360 -2.59 -13.08 4.20
N ILE A 361 -3.05 -14.32 4.37
CA ILE A 361 -4.34 -14.62 5.02
C ILE A 361 -4.35 -14.13 6.47
N LEU A 362 -3.31 -14.47 7.26
CA LEU A 362 -3.22 -14.07 8.66
C LEU A 362 -3.08 -12.55 8.82
N LEU A 363 -2.28 -11.91 7.96
CA LEU A 363 -2.15 -10.46 7.94
C LEU A 363 -3.49 -9.78 7.61
N THR A 364 -4.21 -10.30 6.61
CA THR A 364 -5.51 -9.77 6.20
C THR A 364 -6.54 -9.90 7.31
N LEU A 365 -6.63 -11.07 7.95
CA LEU A 365 -7.55 -11.30 9.07
C LEU A 365 -7.27 -10.33 10.23
N LEU A 366 -6.01 -10.16 10.59
CA LEU A 366 -5.63 -9.18 11.62
C LEU A 366 -5.99 -7.77 11.20
N THR A 367 -5.70 -7.38 9.94
CA THR A 367 -5.95 -6.02 9.44
C THR A 367 -7.44 -5.71 9.37
N VAL A 368 -8.24 -6.62 8.84
CA VAL A 368 -9.71 -6.50 8.79
C VAL A 368 -10.27 -6.23 10.18
N LEU A 369 -9.86 -7.04 11.14
CA LEU A 369 -10.39 -6.94 12.51
C LEU A 369 -9.94 -5.65 13.21
N GLN A 370 -8.67 -5.27 13.06
CA GLN A 370 -8.16 -4.06 13.68
C GLN A 370 -8.74 -2.79 13.05
N MET A 371 -8.91 -2.75 11.73
CA MET A 371 -9.57 -1.61 11.07
C MET A 371 -11.04 -1.49 11.49
N LEU A 372 -11.76 -2.61 11.57
CA LEU A 372 -13.13 -2.63 12.05
C LEU A 372 -13.23 -2.08 13.48
N ARG A 373 -12.34 -2.54 14.36
CA ARG A 373 -12.27 -2.07 15.74
C ARG A 373 -11.92 -0.59 15.86
N MET A 374 -10.92 -0.14 15.09
CA MET A 374 -10.53 1.28 15.10
C MET A 374 -11.69 2.17 14.64
N ASN A 375 -12.39 1.80 13.57
CA ASN A 375 -13.51 2.56 13.06
C ASN A 375 -14.72 2.53 14.00
N TYR A 376 -15.01 1.38 14.62
CA TYR A 376 -16.04 1.27 15.63
C TYR A 376 -15.74 2.20 16.82
N PHE A 377 -14.52 2.21 17.34
CA PHE A 377 -14.13 3.10 18.44
C PHE A 377 -14.25 4.59 18.06
N ILE A 378 -13.75 4.99 16.87
CA ILE A 378 -13.84 6.39 16.38
C ILE A 378 -15.30 6.84 16.28
N ALA A 379 -16.19 5.97 15.78
CA ALA A 379 -17.59 6.31 15.60
C ALA A 379 -18.37 6.40 16.92
N THR A 380 -17.99 5.61 17.92
CA THR A 380 -18.80 5.41 19.12
C THR A 380 -18.14 5.87 20.42
N ILE A 381 -16.97 6.52 20.35
CA ILE A 381 -16.20 6.94 21.54
C ILE A 381 -17.03 7.71 22.56
N ARG A 382 -17.87 8.66 22.12
CA ARG A 382 -18.75 9.45 23.01
C ARG A 382 -19.78 8.55 23.70
N ALA A 383 -20.51 7.73 22.93
CA ALA A 383 -21.52 6.83 23.47
C ALA A 383 -20.92 5.80 24.44
N GLN A 384 -19.75 5.24 24.09
CA GLN A 384 -19.04 4.28 24.94
C GLN A 384 -18.70 4.88 26.30
N TYR A 385 -18.09 6.07 26.35
CA TYR A 385 -17.72 6.71 27.60
C TYR A 385 -18.92 7.31 28.36
N GLU A 386 -19.97 7.72 27.65
CA GLU A 386 -21.24 8.11 28.28
C GLU A 386 -21.86 6.94 29.06
N TYR A 387 -21.94 5.77 28.44
CA TYR A 387 -22.42 4.55 29.12
C TYR A 387 -21.52 4.14 30.29
N MET A 388 -20.19 4.05 30.05
CA MET A 388 -19.26 3.50 31.07
C MET A 388 -19.10 4.42 32.29
N THR A 389 -19.22 5.75 32.13
CA THR A 389 -19.01 6.70 33.23
C THR A 389 -20.31 7.30 33.76
N GLY A 390 -21.43 7.11 33.08
CA GLY A 390 -22.71 7.72 33.42
C GLY A 390 -22.74 9.25 33.33
N SER A 391 -21.77 9.87 32.64
CA SER A 391 -21.62 11.32 32.56
C SER A 391 -21.45 11.80 31.12
N GLU A 392 -22.49 12.43 30.58
CA GLU A 392 -22.46 13.06 29.27
C GLU A 392 -21.38 14.15 29.16
N HIS A 393 -21.22 14.94 30.25
CA HIS A 393 -20.20 16.00 30.29
C HIS A 393 -18.79 15.42 30.13
N PHE A 394 -18.47 14.34 30.84
CA PHE A 394 -17.18 13.68 30.73
C PHE A 394 -16.99 13.07 29.34
N ALA A 395 -18.03 12.44 28.77
CA ALA A 395 -17.98 11.87 27.41
C ALA A 395 -17.66 12.94 26.35
N ARG A 396 -18.24 14.14 26.47
CA ARG A 396 -17.91 15.27 25.58
C ARG A 396 -16.45 15.74 25.75
N GLN A 397 -15.93 15.78 26.98
CA GLN A 397 -14.54 16.17 27.25
C GLN A 397 -13.57 15.15 26.63
N ILE A 398 -13.81 13.85 26.78
CA ILE A 398 -12.98 12.80 26.18
C ILE A 398 -13.05 12.86 24.65
N ASN A 399 -14.22 13.08 24.07
CA ASN A 399 -14.34 13.22 22.62
C ASN A 399 -13.56 14.45 22.12
N ALA A 400 -13.67 15.59 22.77
CA ALA A 400 -12.89 16.79 22.41
C ALA A 400 -11.37 16.57 22.56
N PHE A 401 -10.95 15.84 23.60
CA PHE A 401 -9.55 15.45 23.77
C PHE A 401 -9.08 14.52 22.63
N PHE A 402 -9.92 13.55 22.23
CA PHE A 402 -9.64 12.65 21.12
C PHE A 402 -9.48 13.40 19.79
N ASP A 403 -10.37 14.34 19.49
CA ASP A 403 -10.35 15.14 18.26
C ASP A 403 -9.04 15.93 18.09
N VAL A 404 -8.44 16.38 19.20
CA VAL A 404 -7.13 17.05 19.21
C VAL A 404 -5.98 16.04 19.16
N MET A 405 -6.09 14.97 19.96
CA MET A 405 -5.01 13.98 20.10
C MET A 405 -4.80 13.15 18.83
N LEU A 406 -5.85 12.91 18.05
CA LEU A 406 -5.75 12.07 16.85
C LEU A 406 -4.75 12.64 15.82
N PRO A 407 -4.86 13.89 15.35
CA PRO A 407 -3.88 14.46 14.43
C PRO A 407 -2.51 14.72 15.07
N VAL A 408 -2.48 15.23 16.32
CA VAL A 408 -1.23 15.56 17.02
C VAL A 408 -0.44 14.30 17.35
N GLY A 409 -1.11 13.27 17.88
CA GLY A 409 -0.48 12.00 18.23
C GLY A 409 0.09 11.27 17.02
N GLY A 410 -0.61 11.33 15.88
CA GLY A 410 -0.14 10.76 14.62
C GLY A 410 1.19 11.33 14.17
N VAL A 411 1.30 12.66 14.17
CA VAL A 411 2.55 13.36 13.78
C VAL A 411 3.66 13.14 14.81
N ALA A 412 3.34 13.28 16.10
CA ALA A 412 4.32 13.16 17.19
C ALA A 412 4.92 11.74 17.29
N ALA A 413 4.14 10.71 16.98
CA ALA A 413 4.59 9.32 17.01
C ALA A 413 5.53 8.95 15.84
N THR A 414 5.48 9.67 14.73
CA THR A 414 6.18 9.31 13.48
C THR A 414 7.69 9.04 13.65
N PRO A 415 8.50 9.85 14.37
CA PRO A 415 9.93 9.57 14.55
C PRO A 415 10.18 8.27 15.33
N ALA A 416 9.41 8.02 16.38
CA ALA A 416 9.52 6.81 17.19
C ALA A 416 9.11 5.57 16.39
N ILE A 417 8.05 5.67 15.59
CA ILE A 417 7.60 4.60 14.69
C ILE A 417 8.68 4.29 13.65
N GLY A 418 9.25 5.32 13.01
CA GLY A 418 10.32 5.13 12.03
C GLY A 418 11.53 4.40 12.61
N TYR A 419 11.99 4.81 13.80
CA TYR A 419 13.06 4.13 14.51
C TYR A 419 12.72 2.66 14.82
N LEU A 420 11.49 2.40 15.26
CA LEU A 420 11.02 1.05 15.57
C LEU A 420 11.03 0.14 14.34
N LEU A 421 10.55 0.63 13.19
CA LEU A 421 10.50 -0.10 11.92
C LEU A 421 11.90 -0.40 11.36
N ASP A 422 12.86 0.49 11.56
CA ASP A 422 14.23 0.35 11.04
C ASP A 422 15.11 -0.51 11.95
N SER A 423 14.83 -0.61 13.27
CA SER A 423 15.72 -1.23 14.26
C SER A 423 15.20 -2.56 14.84
N VAL A 424 13.90 -2.85 14.72
CA VAL A 424 13.30 -4.03 15.34
C VAL A 424 12.94 -5.09 14.31
N SER A 425 13.06 -6.38 14.68
CA SER A 425 12.65 -7.47 13.81
C SER A 425 11.14 -7.45 13.54
N THR A 426 10.72 -7.90 12.36
CA THR A 426 9.29 -7.92 11.97
C THR A 426 8.44 -8.72 12.97
N ALA A 427 8.94 -9.83 13.49
CA ALA A 427 8.23 -10.63 14.48
C ALA A 427 8.04 -9.88 15.81
N ALA A 428 9.08 -9.16 16.28
CA ALA A 428 9.00 -8.38 17.52
C ALA A 428 8.08 -7.16 17.34
N LEU A 429 8.12 -6.50 16.18
CA LEU A 429 7.22 -5.40 15.84
C LEU A 429 5.75 -5.84 15.87
N LEU A 430 5.42 -6.98 15.26
CA LEU A 430 4.08 -7.56 15.31
C LEU A 430 3.68 -7.93 16.75
N GLY A 431 4.62 -8.45 17.56
CA GLY A 431 4.39 -8.72 18.98
C GLY A 431 4.04 -7.45 19.77
N ILE A 432 4.76 -6.35 19.53
CA ILE A 432 4.47 -5.04 20.14
C ILE A 432 3.07 -4.56 19.72
N LEU A 433 2.71 -4.70 18.44
CA LEU A 433 1.38 -4.34 17.95
C LEU A 433 0.27 -5.13 18.66
N VAL A 434 0.43 -6.45 18.76
CA VAL A 434 -0.56 -7.32 19.42
C VAL A 434 -0.66 -6.98 20.91
N ALA A 435 0.43 -6.74 21.60
CA ALA A 435 0.44 -6.32 22.99
C ALA A 435 -0.27 -4.96 23.18
N LEU A 436 0.04 -3.98 22.33
CA LEU A 436 -0.54 -2.64 22.38
C LEU A 436 -2.05 -2.66 22.06
N THR A 437 -2.47 -3.38 21.02
CA THR A 437 -3.90 -3.53 20.68
C THR A 437 -4.69 -4.24 21.78
N THR A 438 -4.08 -5.21 22.46
CA THR A 438 -4.69 -5.90 23.59
C THR A 438 -4.80 -4.98 24.80
N ALA A 439 -3.74 -4.21 25.11
CA ALA A 439 -3.74 -3.22 26.19
C ALA A 439 -4.84 -2.17 25.99
N ILE A 440 -5.00 -1.65 24.77
CA ILE A 440 -6.08 -0.72 24.40
C ILE A 440 -7.46 -1.35 24.64
N GLY A 441 -7.62 -2.64 24.33
CA GLY A 441 -8.88 -3.34 24.57
C GLY A 441 -9.23 -3.49 26.04
N ILE A 442 -8.24 -3.82 26.86
CA ILE A 442 -8.40 -3.95 28.30
C ILE A 442 -8.68 -2.58 28.93
N VAL A 443 -7.80 -1.60 28.67
CA VAL A 443 -7.93 -0.25 29.24
C VAL A 443 -9.20 0.45 28.76
N GLY A 444 -9.57 0.29 27.49
CA GLY A 444 -10.79 0.85 26.90
C GLY A 444 -12.09 0.24 27.41
N SER A 445 -12.03 -0.87 28.14
CA SER A 445 -13.19 -1.49 28.80
C SER A 445 -13.32 -1.12 30.29
N LEU A 446 -12.41 -0.29 30.83
CA LEU A 446 -12.42 0.13 32.23
C LEU A 446 -13.23 1.42 32.43
N PRO A 447 -14.19 1.46 33.40
CA PRO A 447 -15.06 2.63 33.62
C PRO A 447 -14.38 3.72 34.48
N PHE A 448 -13.10 3.99 34.27
CA PHE A 448 -12.33 4.98 35.02
C PHE A 448 -11.91 6.16 34.14
N ALA A 449 -11.98 7.37 34.66
CA ALA A 449 -11.58 8.57 33.92
C ALA A 449 -10.12 8.51 33.43
N TRP A 450 -9.17 8.06 34.27
CA TRP A 450 -7.79 7.92 33.88
C TRP A 450 -7.61 6.91 32.72
N ALA A 451 -8.39 5.83 32.74
CA ALA A 451 -8.33 4.79 31.71
C ALA A 451 -8.82 5.33 30.36
N ALA A 452 -9.83 6.19 30.34
CA ALA A 452 -10.31 6.85 29.14
C ALA A 452 -9.20 7.69 28.47
N TYR A 453 -8.50 8.54 29.22
CA TYR A 453 -7.40 9.36 28.68
C TYR A 453 -6.24 8.49 28.20
N VAL A 454 -5.83 7.49 28.97
CA VAL A 454 -4.76 6.54 28.57
C VAL A 454 -5.16 5.79 27.30
N ASN A 455 -6.40 5.31 27.21
CA ASN A 455 -6.91 4.62 26.04
C ASN A 455 -6.83 5.49 24.78
N VAL A 456 -7.27 6.74 24.85
CA VAL A 456 -7.20 7.71 23.75
C VAL A 456 -5.74 7.93 23.30
N VAL A 457 -4.82 8.16 24.25
CA VAL A 457 -3.40 8.34 23.91
C VAL A 457 -2.82 7.11 23.23
N LEU A 458 -3.03 5.92 23.81
CA LEU A 458 -2.54 4.65 23.23
C LEU A 458 -3.14 4.40 21.85
N PHE A 459 -4.42 4.70 21.67
CA PHE A 459 -5.10 4.55 20.38
C PHE A 459 -4.52 5.49 19.31
N CYS A 460 -4.30 6.75 19.63
CA CYS A 460 -3.73 7.74 18.70
C CYS A 460 -2.28 7.40 18.31
N LEU A 461 -1.52 6.75 19.19
CA LEU A 461 -0.18 6.25 18.88
C LEU A 461 -0.23 4.94 18.08
N LEU A 462 -1.21 4.06 18.37
CA LEU A 462 -1.35 2.79 17.69
C LEU A 462 -1.67 2.97 16.20
N ARG A 463 -2.57 3.88 15.85
CA ARG A 463 -3.10 4.00 14.49
C ARG A 463 -2.01 4.19 13.43
N PRO A 464 -1.12 5.20 13.51
CA PRO A 464 -0.03 5.36 12.55
C PRO A 464 0.99 4.22 12.63
N LEU A 465 1.29 3.70 13.83
CA LEU A 465 2.17 2.54 14.00
C LEU A 465 1.60 1.32 13.27
N TYR A 466 0.31 1.08 13.37
CA TYR A 466 -0.36 -0.06 12.74
C TYR A 466 -0.24 -0.01 11.22
N TYR A 467 -0.65 1.10 10.58
CA TYR A 467 -0.58 1.23 9.12
C TYR A 467 0.86 1.19 8.60
N SER A 468 1.79 1.81 9.31
CA SER A 468 3.22 1.76 8.96
C SER A 468 3.78 0.35 9.07
N ALA A 469 3.47 -0.38 10.13
CA ALA A 469 3.93 -1.76 10.31
C ALA A 469 3.33 -2.73 9.28
N MET A 470 2.05 -2.55 8.89
CA MET A 470 1.42 -3.38 7.87
C MET A 470 2.02 -3.14 6.48
N SER A 471 2.30 -1.90 6.11
CA SER A 471 2.95 -1.57 4.84
C SER A 471 4.42 -2.01 4.82
N ASP A 472 5.15 -1.86 5.92
CA ASP A 472 6.53 -2.35 6.08
C ASP A 472 6.59 -3.88 5.98
N TYR A 473 5.68 -4.58 6.66
CA TYR A 473 5.54 -6.03 6.53
C TYR A 473 5.27 -6.44 5.08
N ALA A 474 4.33 -5.76 4.41
CA ALA A 474 3.98 -6.08 3.04
C ALA A 474 5.18 -5.91 2.09
N THR A 475 5.98 -4.86 2.27
CA THR A 475 7.21 -4.66 1.47
C THR A 475 8.28 -5.70 1.76
N LYS A 476 8.48 -6.07 3.03
CA LYS A 476 9.50 -7.06 3.44
C LYS A 476 9.19 -8.48 3.00
N VAL A 477 7.92 -8.89 3.07
CA VAL A 477 7.49 -10.26 2.78
C VAL A 477 7.15 -10.44 1.29
N PHE A 478 6.33 -9.55 0.72
CA PHE A 478 5.80 -9.70 -0.65
C PHE A 478 6.66 -9.00 -1.71
N GLY A 479 7.43 -7.99 -1.32
CA GLY A 479 8.29 -7.22 -2.22
C GLY A 479 7.57 -6.06 -2.92
N PHE A 480 8.34 -5.13 -3.45
CA PHE A 480 7.82 -3.91 -4.09
C PHE A 480 7.13 -4.14 -5.43
N GLN A 481 7.41 -5.26 -6.13
CA GLN A 481 6.84 -5.53 -7.47
C GLN A 481 5.34 -5.81 -7.43
N THR A 482 4.87 -6.42 -6.36
CA THR A 482 3.46 -6.83 -6.15
C THR A 482 2.83 -6.09 -4.98
N PHE A 483 3.57 -5.15 -4.37
CA PHE A 483 3.14 -4.41 -3.19
C PHE A 483 1.78 -3.74 -3.39
N GLY A 484 1.61 -3.04 -4.50
CA GLY A 484 0.38 -2.30 -4.77
C GLY A 484 -0.84 -3.22 -4.79
N THR A 485 -0.77 -4.32 -5.54
CA THR A 485 -1.87 -5.29 -5.65
C THR A 485 -2.14 -6.01 -4.33
N VAL A 486 -1.09 -6.48 -3.64
CA VAL A 486 -1.24 -7.27 -2.40
C VAL A 486 -1.70 -6.38 -1.25
N TYR A 487 -1.04 -5.26 -1.02
CA TYR A 487 -1.42 -4.31 0.03
C TYR A 487 -2.79 -3.69 -0.26
N GLY A 488 -3.05 -3.32 -1.52
CA GLY A 488 -4.35 -2.83 -1.97
C GLY A 488 -5.48 -3.84 -1.73
N ALA A 489 -5.22 -5.14 -1.92
CA ALA A 489 -6.20 -6.19 -1.62
C ALA A 489 -6.51 -6.28 -0.11
N ILE A 490 -5.49 -6.19 0.76
CA ILE A 490 -5.68 -6.17 2.22
C ILE A 490 -6.56 -5.00 2.63
N ILE A 491 -6.26 -3.80 2.15
CA ILE A 491 -7.02 -2.59 2.48
C ILE A 491 -8.44 -2.64 1.91
N CYS A 492 -8.60 -3.13 0.67
CA CYS A 492 -9.91 -3.30 0.04
C CYS A 492 -10.81 -4.27 0.84
N LEU A 493 -10.30 -5.44 1.20
CA LEU A 493 -11.03 -6.42 2.00
C LEU A 493 -11.40 -5.84 3.38
N SER A 494 -10.48 -5.10 4.00
CA SER A 494 -10.74 -4.43 5.27
C SER A 494 -11.83 -3.35 5.13
N GLY A 495 -11.83 -2.59 4.03
CA GLY A 495 -12.87 -1.60 3.72
C GLY A 495 -14.24 -2.22 3.50
N LEU A 496 -14.31 -3.37 2.79
CA LEU A 496 -15.57 -4.10 2.59
C LEU A 496 -16.14 -4.61 3.92
N VAL A 497 -15.29 -5.15 4.80
CA VAL A 497 -15.76 -5.62 6.12
C VAL A 497 -16.15 -4.45 7.04
N ASN A 498 -15.57 -3.28 6.88
CA ASN A 498 -16.01 -2.08 7.59
C ASN A 498 -17.45 -1.67 7.28
N LEU A 499 -18.05 -2.10 6.18
CA LEU A 499 -19.48 -1.90 5.91
C LEU A 499 -20.39 -2.61 6.93
N PHE A 500 -19.86 -3.57 7.69
CA PHE A 500 -20.58 -4.20 8.80
C PHE A 500 -20.51 -3.42 10.12
N GLN A 501 -19.75 -2.31 10.19
CA GLN A 501 -19.66 -1.48 11.39
C GLN A 501 -21.03 -1.00 11.90
N PRO A 502 -21.99 -0.52 11.06
CA PRO A 502 -23.32 -0.15 11.53
C PRO A 502 -24.10 -1.34 12.14
N ALA A 503 -23.88 -2.56 11.68
CA ALA A 503 -24.50 -3.74 12.27
C ALA A 503 -23.93 -4.05 13.67
N ILE A 504 -22.64 -3.80 13.89
CA ILE A 504 -22.01 -3.93 15.21
C ILE A 504 -22.53 -2.84 16.17
N ASP A 505 -22.71 -1.63 15.66
CA ASP A 505 -23.29 -0.52 16.41
C ASP A 505 -24.74 -0.82 16.81
N ALA A 506 -25.57 -1.25 15.86
CA ALA A 506 -26.92 -1.72 16.14
C ALA A 506 -26.95 -2.87 17.17
N ALA A 507 -26.05 -3.84 17.07
CA ALA A 507 -25.95 -4.91 18.05
C ALA A 507 -25.58 -4.38 19.46
N THR A 508 -24.75 -3.33 19.55
CA THR A 508 -24.44 -2.68 20.83
C THR A 508 -25.70 -2.08 21.46
N HIS A 509 -26.55 -1.42 20.66
CA HIS A 509 -27.79 -0.80 21.13
C HIS A 509 -28.89 -1.84 21.42
N ASP A 510 -29.19 -2.71 20.47
CA ASP A 510 -30.36 -3.58 20.50
C ASP A 510 -30.13 -4.83 21.36
N VAL A 511 -28.93 -5.44 21.26
CA VAL A 511 -28.63 -6.73 21.94
C VAL A 511 -27.96 -6.52 23.28
N PHE A 512 -27.05 -5.54 23.37
CA PHE A 512 -26.26 -5.31 24.58
C PHE A 512 -26.74 -4.09 25.41
N HIS A 513 -27.88 -3.49 25.05
CA HIS A 513 -28.50 -2.39 25.80
C HIS A 513 -27.53 -1.22 26.05
N ASP A 514 -26.93 -0.70 24.98
CA ASP A 514 -25.92 0.36 24.97
C ASP A 514 -24.57 0.01 25.62
N ASN A 515 -24.38 -1.22 26.08
CA ASN A 515 -23.13 -1.67 26.71
C ASN A 515 -22.05 -2.00 25.66
N PRO A 516 -20.97 -1.22 25.55
CA PRO A 516 -19.92 -1.46 24.56
C PRO A 516 -18.93 -2.56 24.98
N ILE A 517 -18.90 -2.94 26.27
CA ILE A 517 -17.88 -3.84 26.84
C ILE A 517 -17.88 -5.22 26.15
N PRO A 518 -19.03 -5.88 25.91
CA PRO A 518 -19.03 -7.18 25.23
C PRO A 518 -18.45 -7.14 23.83
N ILE A 519 -18.80 -6.13 23.03
CA ILE A 519 -18.28 -5.95 21.69
C ILE A 519 -16.76 -5.70 21.74
N ASN A 520 -16.32 -4.79 22.61
CA ASN A 520 -14.89 -4.50 22.79
C ASN A 520 -14.12 -5.76 23.24
N ALA A 521 -14.68 -6.58 24.12
CA ALA A 521 -14.07 -7.82 24.56
C ALA A 521 -13.96 -8.85 23.42
N ILE A 522 -15.02 -9.03 22.60
CA ILE A 522 -15.02 -9.94 21.45
C ILE A 522 -13.94 -9.49 20.43
N LEU A 523 -13.95 -8.21 20.04
CA LEU A 523 -13.01 -7.69 19.05
C LEU A 523 -11.56 -7.75 19.56
N THR A 524 -11.34 -7.53 20.87
CA THR A 524 -10.01 -7.64 21.49
C THR A 524 -9.53 -9.09 21.52
N SER A 525 -10.38 -10.01 21.92
CA SER A 525 -10.05 -11.44 22.02
C SER A 525 -9.73 -12.05 20.65
N LEU A 526 -10.54 -11.73 19.63
CA LEU A 526 -10.28 -12.15 18.25
C LEU A 526 -8.99 -11.50 17.71
N GLY A 527 -8.76 -10.20 18.00
CA GLY A 527 -7.54 -9.50 17.60
C GLY A 527 -6.29 -10.09 18.24
N PHE A 528 -6.36 -10.44 19.52
CA PHE A 528 -5.28 -11.15 20.21
C PHE A 528 -5.02 -12.53 19.59
N ALA A 529 -6.07 -13.32 19.35
CA ALA A 529 -5.94 -14.67 18.81
C ALA A 529 -5.30 -14.68 17.41
N PHE A 530 -5.82 -13.88 16.47
CA PHE A 530 -5.25 -13.77 15.12
C PHE A 530 -3.87 -13.11 15.12
N GLY A 531 -3.66 -12.12 15.98
CA GLY A 531 -2.36 -11.48 16.14
C GLY A 531 -1.30 -12.44 16.67
N LEU A 532 -1.62 -13.19 17.71
CA LEU A 532 -0.73 -14.22 18.26
C LEU A 532 -0.41 -15.29 17.21
N MET A 533 -1.41 -15.76 16.48
CA MET A 533 -1.24 -16.74 15.40
C MET A 533 -0.29 -16.20 14.31
N LEU A 534 -0.44 -14.94 13.89
CA LEU A 534 0.46 -14.30 12.94
C LEU A 534 1.88 -14.20 13.49
N VAL A 535 2.07 -13.74 14.73
CA VAL A 535 3.39 -13.61 15.38
C VAL A 535 4.09 -14.97 15.44
N LEU A 536 3.40 -16.01 15.92
CA LEU A 536 3.95 -17.36 16.02
C LEU A 536 4.34 -17.90 14.64
N TYR A 537 3.48 -17.69 13.63
CA TYR A 537 3.77 -18.11 12.26
C TYR A 537 5.02 -17.42 11.73
N VAL A 538 5.13 -16.10 11.89
CA VAL A 538 6.28 -15.29 11.44
C VAL A 538 7.58 -15.72 12.15
N VAL A 539 7.52 -16.00 13.46
CA VAL A 539 8.68 -16.49 14.23
C VAL A 539 9.16 -17.84 13.70
N VAL A 540 8.24 -18.79 13.49
CA VAL A 540 8.58 -20.13 13.01
C VAL A 540 9.18 -20.06 11.61
N GLN A 541 8.55 -19.33 10.71
CA GLN A 541 9.04 -19.19 9.33
C GLN A 541 10.36 -18.42 9.27
N GLY A 542 10.52 -17.37 10.07
CA GLY A 542 11.77 -16.62 10.16
C GLY A 542 12.94 -17.48 10.67
N ARG A 543 12.68 -18.42 11.60
CA ARG A 543 13.69 -19.41 12.02
C ARG A 543 14.05 -20.37 10.90
N ARG A 544 13.06 -20.84 10.13
CA ARG A 544 13.28 -21.74 8.97
C ARG A 544 14.10 -21.06 7.88
N ILE A 545 13.76 -19.81 7.54
CA ILE A 545 14.49 -19.03 6.53
C ILE A 545 15.95 -18.86 6.94
N ARG A 546 16.22 -18.49 8.20
CA ARG A 546 17.58 -18.35 8.73
C ARG A 546 18.36 -19.67 8.73
N ALA A 547 17.72 -20.78 9.05
CA ALA A 547 18.36 -22.11 9.01
C ALA A 547 18.75 -22.49 7.58
N LEU A 548 17.88 -22.26 6.59
CA LEU A 548 18.17 -22.51 5.18
C LEU A 548 19.30 -21.60 4.64
N GLN A 549 19.33 -20.33 5.06
CA GLN A 549 20.41 -19.41 4.67
C GLN A 549 21.75 -19.85 5.26
N ALA A 550 21.78 -20.26 6.53
CA ALA A 550 22.99 -20.77 7.16
C ALA A 550 23.54 -22.03 6.45
N GLU A 551 22.66 -22.95 6.05
CA GLU A 551 23.02 -24.15 5.28
C GLU A 551 23.56 -23.81 3.87
N GLN A 552 22.99 -22.81 3.21
CA GLN A 552 23.47 -22.32 1.92
C GLN A 552 24.85 -21.64 2.05
N ASP A 553 25.07 -20.83 3.09
CA ASP A 553 26.35 -20.16 3.36
C ASP A 553 27.44 -21.18 3.69
N GLU A 554 27.12 -22.22 4.47
CA GLU A 554 28.04 -23.32 4.77
C GLU A 554 28.41 -24.10 3.51
N THR A 555 27.41 -24.41 2.66
CA THR A 555 27.65 -25.10 1.38
C THR A 555 28.50 -24.24 0.43
N ALA A 556 28.23 -22.94 0.35
CA ALA A 556 29.01 -22.02 -0.46
C ALA A 556 30.46 -21.89 0.03
N SER A 557 30.69 -21.86 1.35
CA SER A 557 32.04 -21.83 1.93
C SER A 557 32.81 -23.11 1.66
N LEU A 558 32.15 -24.27 1.73
CA LEU A 558 32.76 -25.57 1.38
C LEU A 558 33.12 -25.64 -0.10
N LEU A 559 32.25 -25.16 -1.00
CA LEU A 559 32.56 -25.12 -2.44
C LEU A 559 33.73 -24.18 -2.76
N MET A 560 33.83 -23.03 -2.07
CA MET A 560 34.98 -22.14 -2.22
C MET A 560 36.28 -22.77 -1.72
N SER A 561 36.28 -23.49 -0.60
CA SER A 561 37.46 -24.18 -0.10
C SER A 561 37.91 -25.30 -1.02
N ILE A 562 36.98 -26.05 -1.63
CA ILE A 562 37.31 -27.09 -2.63
C ILE A 562 37.91 -26.45 -3.90
N ALA A 563 37.35 -25.33 -4.36
CA ALA A 563 37.88 -24.64 -5.54
C ALA A 563 39.27 -24.01 -5.29
N GLU A 564 39.54 -23.55 -4.08
CA GLU A 564 40.89 -23.09 -3.68
C GLU A 564 41.89 -24.24 -3.61
N ASP A 565 41.51 -25.40 -3.05
CA ASP A 565 42.35 -26.59 -3.02
C ASP A 565 42.63 -27.12 -4.43
N GLU A 566 41.65 -27.15 -5.34
CA GLU A 566 41.87 -27.56 -6.73
C GLU A 566 42.83 -26.59 -7.45
N SER A 567 42.70 -25.27 -7.22
CA SER A 567 43.60 -24.29 -7.83
C SER A 567 45.04 -24.38 -7.29
N GLU A 568 45.24 -24.77 -6.04
CA GLU A 568 46.56 -24.95 -5.42
C GLU A 568 47.21 -26.28 -5.93
N TYR A 569 46.42 -27.30 -6.21
CA TYR A 569 46.87 -28.54 -6.84
C TYR A 569 47.33 -28.34 -8.30
N GLU A 570 46.60 -27.53 -9.08
CA GLU A 570 46.99 -27.17 -10.45
C GLU A 570 48.31 -26.38 -10.51
N TYR A 571 48.55 -25.47 -9.54
CA TYR A 571 49.80 -24.70 -9.45
C TYR A 571 51.01 -25.52 -8.99
N ARG A 572 50.80 -26.66 -8.32
CA ARG A 572 51.90 -27.57 -7.90
C ARG A 572 52.28 -28.61 -8.91
N THR A 573 51.50 -28.78 -9.98
CA THR A 573 51.72 -29.77 -11.05
C THR A 573 52.29 -29.16 -12.31
N PHE A 574 52.56 -27.89 -12.37
CA PHE A 574 53.34 -27.16 -13.36
C PHE A 574 54.66 -26.68 -12.73
#